data_b18635fbd21e0cc068082e68a2af19b9
#
_entry.id   b18635fbd21e0cc068082e68a2af19b9
#
_cell.length_a   1.000
_cell.length_b   1.000
_cell.length_c   1.000
_cell.angle_alpha   90.00
_cell.angle_beta   90.00
_cell.angle_gamma   90.00
#
_symmetry.space_group_name_H-M   'P 1'
#
loop_
_entity.id
_entity.type
_entity.pdbx_description
1 polymer ?
#
loop_
_entity_poly.entity_id
_entity_poly.type
_entity_poly.pdbx_seq_one_letter_code
_entity_poly.pdbx_strand_id
1 'polypeptide(L)'
;KIPKDDNGEPVLNEKTNYKFTKIPNEEDLTKIDTSAYYVQIFEGRYYNEDERKNPSILIFHNDGFFKQTSALYHLKFDYRNKNSVYYGGKYRITENLIELEKFYPSQGGKTNYYSRKIRKGNIIGNRIIFDDGFSLLSIYEKRYELK
;
A
#
# COMPACT_ATOMS: atom_id res chain seq x y z
N LYS A 1 0.03 -7.71 23.36
CA LYS A 1 0.02 -8.83 22.42
C LYS A 1 -0.72 -8.44 21.14
N ILE A 2 -0.11 -8.73 20.00
CA ILE A 2 -0.70 -8.42 18.70
C ILE A 2 -1.78 -9.48 18.41
N PRO A 3 -3.05 -9.08 18.18
CA PRO A 3 -4.10 -10.03 17.84
C PRO A 3 -3.91 -10.60 16.44
N LYS A 4 -4.41 -11.82 16.23
CA LYS A 4 -4.30 -12.52 14.95
C LYS A 4 -5.68 -12.98 14.49
N ASP A 5 -5.86 -13.07 13.17
CA ASP A 5 -7.08 -13.61 12.58
C ASP A 5 -7.03 -15.16 12.50
N ASP A 6 -8.04 -15.74 11.89
CA ASP A 6 -8.15 -17.19 11.75
C ASP A 6 -7.04 -17.81 10.91
N ASN A 7 -6.39 -17.01 10.09
CA ASN A 7 -5.27 -17.44 9.25
C ASN A 7 -3.91 -17.23 9.92
N GLY A 8 -3.91 -16.78 11.18
CA GLY A 8 -2.69 -16.50 11.92
C GLY A 8 -2.00 -15.20 11.54
N GLU A 9 -2.65 -14.35 10.75
CA GLU A 9 -2.08 -13.06 10.33
C GLU A 9 -2.43 -11.97 11.35
N PRO A 10 -1.50 -11.03 11.61
CA PRO A 10 -1.78 -9.96 12.57
C PRO A 10 -2.89 -9.04 12.07
N VAL A 11 -3.77 -8.62 12.98
CA VAL A 11 -4.86 -7.70 12.69
C VAL A 11 -4.72 -6.46 13.54
N LEU A 12 -5.33 -5.38 13.07
CA LEU A 12 -5.35 -4.11 13.81
C LEU A 12 -6.19 -4.25 15.07
N ASN A 13 -5.81 -3.53 16.11
CA ASN A 13 -6.53 -3.50 17.37
C ASN A 13 -6.95 -2.07 17.70
N GLU A 14 -7.60 -1.90 18.85
CA GLU A 14 -8.10 -0.59 19.30
C GLU A 14 -7.02 0.47 19.44
N LYS A 15 -5.78 0.06 19.65
CA LYS A 15 -4.65 0.98 19.82
C LYS A 15 -4.00 1.37 18.49
N THR A 16 -4.32 0.70 17.41
CA THR A 16 -3.79 1.01 16.09
C THR A 16 -4.79 1.89 15.35
N ASN A 17 -4.71 3.18 15.63
CA ASN A 17 -5.61 4.15 15.02
C ASN A 17 -4.94 4.81 13.83
N TYR A 18 -5.58 4.73 12.67
CA TYR A 18 -5.12 5.45 11.50
C TYR A 18 -5.26 6.96 11.73
N LYS A 19 -4.26 7.72 11.27
CA LYS A 19 -4.34 9.18 11.22
C LYS A 19 -5.22 9.62 10.05
N PHE A 20 -5.22 8.85 8.97
CA PHE A 20 -6.00 9.18 7.78
C PHE A 20 -7.41 8.61 7.95
N THR A 21 -8.28 9.41 8.54
CA THR A 21 -9.66 9.00 8.83
C THR A 21 -10.66 9.56 7.84
N LYS A 22 -10.25 10.54 7.02
CA LYS A 22 -11.12 11.18 6.06
C LYS A 22 -11.28 10.32 4.80
N ILE A 23 -12.51 10.14 4.36
CA ILE A 23 -12.80 9.43 3.12
C ILE A 23 -12.46 10.35 1.94
N PRO A 24 -11.84 9.85 0.87
CA PRO A 24 -11.53 10.67 -0.31
C PRO A 24 -12.80 11.31 -0.88
N ASN A 25 -12.70 12.57 -1.29
CA ASN A 25 -13.79 13.27 -1.92
C ASN A 25 -13.74 13.08 -3.46
N GLU A 26 -14.70 13.65 -4.16
CA GLU A 26 -14.78 13.52 -5.62
C GLU A 26 -13.53 14.06 -6.32
N GLU A 27 -12.99 15.17 -5.83
CA GLU A 27 -11.78 15.75 -6.41
C GLU A 27 -10.58 14.82 -6.22
N ASP A 28 -10.42 14.24 -5.03
CA ASP A 28 -9.36 13.27 -4.76
C ASP A 28 -9.45 12.08 -5.71
N LEU A 29 -10.69 11.61 -5.95
CA LEU A 29 -10.94 10.44 -6.79
C LEU A 29 -10.77 10.72 -8.29
N THR A 30 -10.54 11.97 -8.69
CA THR A 30 -10.13 12.27 -10.06
C THR A 30 -8.63 12.06 -10.25
N LYS A 31 -7.86 12.00 -9.17
CA LYS A 31 -6.40 11.89 -9.22
C LYS A 31 -5.92 10.46 -9.38
N ILE A 32 -6.70 9.51 -8.89
CA ILE A 32 -6.40 8.08 -8.99
C ILE A 32 -7.61 7.35 -9.55
N ASP A 33 -7.36 6.13 -10.03
CA ASP A 33 -8.40 5.28 -10.59
C ASP A 33 -8.64 4.10 -9.65
N THR A 34 -9.81 4.07 -9.01
CA THR A 34 -10.15 3.01 -8.05
C THR A 34 -10.54 1.70 -8.71
N SER A 35 -10.66 1.67 -10.05
CA SER A 35 -10.91 0.44 -10.81
C SER A 35 -9.66 -0.13 -11.45
N ALA A 36 -8.50 0.49 -11.22
CA ALA A 36 -7.24 0.09 -11.83
C ALA A 36 -6.28 -0.54 -10.82
N TYR A 37 -5.27 -1.21 -11.36
CA TYR A 37 -4.10 -1.66 -10.61
C TYR A 37 -2.97 -0.66 -10.85
N TYR A 38 -2.21 -0.34 -9.80
CA TYR A 38 -0.99 0.43 -9.95
C TYR A 38 0.17 -0.53 -9.72
N VAL A 39 0.89 -0.84 -10.79
CA VAL A 39 1.88 -1.91 -10.81
C VAL A 39 3.27 -1.31 -10.86
N GLN A 40 4.15 -1.80 -10.00
CA GLN A 40 5.53 -1.34 -9.96
C GLN A 40 6.22 -1.60 -11.29
N ILE A 41 6.92 -0.56 -11.78
CA ILE A 41 7.78 -0.67 -12.96
C ILE A 41 9.22 -0.44 -12.54
N PHE A 42 10.14 -0.95 -13.34
CA PHE A 42 11.55 -1.05 -12.93
C PHE A 42 12.40 -0.08 -13.76
N GLU A 43 12.34 1.18 -13.35
CA GLU A 43 13.08 2.28 -13.97
C GLU A 43 13.79 3.09 -12.89
N GLY A 44 14.87 3.76 -13.25
CA GLY A 44 15.53 4.76 -12.41
C GLY A 44 16.55 4.24 -11.43
N ARG A 45 16.62 2.92 -11.19
CA ARG A 45 17.63 2.30 -10.35
C ARG A 45 17.79 0.83 -10.70
N TYR A 46 18.78 0.19 -10.10
CA TYR A 46 18.97 -1.25 -10.26
C TYR A 46 17.89 -2.01 -9.49
N TYR A 47 17.37 -3.05 -10.10
CA TYR A 47 16.45 -4.00 -9.46
C TYR A 47 16.95 -5.41 -9.71
N ASN A 48 16.83 -6.27 -8.69
CA ASN A 48 17.22 -7.67 -8.86
C ASN A 48 16.13 -8.47 -9.57
N GLU A 49 16.48 -9.72 -9.95
CA GLU A 49 15.57 -10.60 -10.66
C GLU A 49 14.29 -10.91 -9.87
N ASP A 50 14.40 -11.11 -8.56
CA ASP A 50 13.24 -11.45 -7.74
C ASP A 50 12.23 -10.31 -7.69
N GLU A 51 12.71 -9.08 -7.60
CA GLU A 51 11.84 -7.90 -7.65
C GLU A 51 11.13 -7.81 -8.99
N ARG A 52 11.86 -8.04 -10.08
CA ARG A 52 11.30 -7.95 -11.44
C ARG A 52 10.24 -9.02 -11.71
N LYS A 53 10.40 -10.21 -11.14
CA LYS A 53 9.45 -11.31 -11.33
C LYS A 53 8.18 -11.17 -10.52
N ASN A 54 8.22 -10.36 -9.47
CA ASN A 54 7.09 -10.22 -8.57
C ASN A 54 6.85 -8.73 -8.23
N PRO A 55 6.40 -7.94 -9.20
CA PRO A 55 6.17 -6.52 -8.96
C PRO A 55 5.12 -6.28 -7.89
N SER A 56 5.33 -5.23 -7.11
CA SER A 56 4.37 -4.77 -6.12
C SER A 56 3.17 -4.15 -6.82
N ILE A 57 1.99 -4.33 -6.24
CA ILE A 57 0.73 -3.81 -6.77
C ILE A 57 0.00 -3.05 -5.68
N LEU A 58 -0.50 -1.87 -6.05
CA LEU A 58 -1.36 -1.06 -5.20
C LEU A 58 -2.75 -0.99 -5.83
N ILE A 59 -3.78 -1.16 -5.00
CA ILE A 59 -5.17 -1.03 -5.42
C ILE A 59 -5.83 -0.06 -4.44
N PHE A 60 -6.39 1.03 -4.97
CA PHE A 60 -7.01 2.06 -4.14
C PHE A 60 -8.52 1.88 -4.16
N HIS A 61 -9.13 1.94 -2.97
CA HIS A 61 -10.57 1.85 -2.82
C HIS A 61 -11.15 3.24 -2.56
N ASN A 62 -12.42 3.41 -2.88
CA ASN A 62 -13.08 4.71 -2.72
C ASN A 62 -13.43 5.05 -1.27
N ASP A 63 -13.20 4.13 -0.34
CA ASP A 63 -13.44 4.33 1.09
C ASP A 63 -12.21 4.78 1.87
N GLY A 64 -11.10 5.05 1.18
CA GLY A 64 -9.88 5.49 1.80
C GLY A 64 -8.89 4.38 2.13
N PHE A 65 -9.28 3.13 1.94
CA PHE A 65 -8.34 2.01 2.09
C PHE A 65 -7.58 1.77 0.79
N PHE A 66 -6.37 1.25 0.91
CA PHE A 66 -5.65 0.70 -0.23
C PHE A 66 -5.19 -0.71 0.10
N LYS A 67 -5.10 -1.54 -0.93
CA LYS A 67 -4.52 -2.88 -0.84
C LYS A 67 -3.11 -2.83 -1.40
N GLN A 68 -2.17 -3.46 -0.70
CA GLN A 68 -0.82 -3.65 -1.20
C GLN A 68 -0.55 -5.14 -1.30
N THR A 69 -0.19 -5.58 -2.48
CA THR A 69 0.06 -6.98 -2.76
C THR A 69 1.20 -7.07 -3.78
N SER A 70 1.42 -8.22 -4.34
CA SER A 70 2.36 -8.42 -5.43
C SER A 70 1.74 -9.33 -6.46
N ALA A 71 2.34 -9.37 -7.66
CA ALA A 71 1.77 -10.12 -8.76
C ALA A 71 1.52 -11.60 -8.40
N LEU A 72 2.45 -12.22 -7.69
CA LEU A 72 2.30 -13.62 -7.27
C LEU A 72 1.29 -13.78 -6.14
N TYR A 73 1.29 -12.89 -5.16
CA TYR A 73 0.41 -12.99 -4.01
C TYR A 73 -1.03 -12.60 -4.32
N HIS A 74 -1.24 -11.75 -5.28
CA HIS A 74 -2.59 -11.28 -5.63
C HIS A 74 -3.55 -12.46 -5.91
N LEU A 75 -3.06 -13.50 -6.56
CA LEU A 75 -3.86 -14.67 -6.87
C LEU A 75 -4.00 -15.64 -5.70
N LYS A 76 -3.06 -15.63 -4.74
CA LYS A 76 -3.00 -16.61 -3.65
C LYS A 76 -3.66 -16.16 -2.36
N PHE A 77 -3.64 -14.86 -2.06
CA PHE A 77 -4.05 -14.31 -0.78
C PHE A 77 -5.18 -13.29 -0.91
N ASP A 78 -6.09 -13.54 -1.84
CA ASP A 78 -7.23 -12.66 -2.08
C ASP A 78 -8.25 -12.69 -0.93
N TYR A 79 -8.12 -13.63 -0.01
CA TYR A 79 -9.00 -13.77 1.14
C TYR A 79 -8.73 -12.72 2.25
N ARG A 80 -7.67 -11.94 2.15
CA ARG A 80 -7.36 -10.91 3.15
C ARG A 80 -8.42 -9.82 3.15
N ASN A 81 -8.82 -9.40 4.34
CA ASN A 81 -9.75 -8.28 4.51
C ASN A 81 -9.02 -7.06 5.07
N LYS A 82 -9.73 -5.93 5.13
CA LYS A 82 -9.13 -4.65 5.53
C LYS A 82 -8.66 -4.60 6.99
N ASN A 83 -9.04 -5.56 7.81
CA ASN A 83 -8.57 -5.65 9.19
C ASN A 83 -7.19 -6.28 9.28
N SER A 84 -6.77 -7.01 8.27
CA SER A 84 -5.44 -7.61 8.26
C SER A 84 -4.39 -6.52 8.05
N VAL A 85 -3.33 -6.57 8.86
CA VAL A 85 -2.19 -5.65 8.72
C VAL A 85 -1.52 -5.83 7.35
N TYR A 86 -1.54 -7.05 6.83
CA TYR A 86 -0.91 -7.35 5.54
C TYR A 86 -1.78 -6.97 4.33
N TYR A 87 -3.02 -6.53 4.55
CA TYR A 87 -3.88 -6.08 3.46
C TYR A 87 -3.31 -4.82 2.78
N GLY A 88 -2.97 -3.82 3.56
CA GLY A 88 -2.52 -2.53 3.08
C GLY A 88 -2.65 -1.49 4.17
N GLY A 89 -3.41 -0.44 3.92
CA GLY A 89 -3.62 0.63 4.88
C GLY A 89 -4.61 1.64 4.39
N LYS A 90 -4.39 2.90 4.76
CA LYS A 90 -5.22 4.01 4.32
C LYS A 90 -4.39 5.04 3.56
N TYR A 91 -5.03 5.77 2.66
CA TYR A 91 -4.38 6.81 1.89
C TYR A 91 -5.13 8.11 1.99
N ARG A 92 -4.43 9.20 1.68
CA ARG A 92 -5.05 10.50 1.47
C ARG A 92 -4.32 11.21 0.34
N ILE A 93 -5.06 12.10 -0.33
CA ILE A 93 -4.55 12.85 -1.47
C ILE A 93 -4.70 14.34 -1.16
N THR A 94 -3.64 15.11 -1.39
CA THR A 94 -3.63 16.55 -1.29
C THR A 94 -3.00 17.07 -2.56
N GLU A 95 -3.81 17.67 -3.42
CA GLU A 95 -3.37 18.07 -4.77
C GLU A 95 -2.83 16.86 -5.53
N ASN A 96 -1.55 16.82 -5.86
CA ASN A 96 -0.92 15.69 -6.55
C ASN A 96 -0.07 14.83 -5.61
N LEU A 97 -0.12 15.10 -4.31
CA LEU A 97 0.58 14.31 -3.32
C LEU A 97 -0.34 13.20 -2.79
N ILE A 98 0.13 11.97 -2.82
CA ILE A 98 -0.56 10.86 -2.19
C ILE A 98 0.28 10.37 -1.02
N GLU A 99 -0.37 10.09 0.09
CA GLU A 99 0.29 9.54 1.27
C GLU A 99 -0.37 8.22 1.63
N LEU A 100 0.45 7.22 1.93
CA LEU A 100 0.00 5.89 2.32
C LEU A 100 0.38 5.67 3.77
N GLU A 101 -0.61 5.37 4.59
CA GLU A 101 -0.39 5.05 6.00
C GLU A 101 -0.55 3.56 6.19
N LYS A 102 0.47 2.93 6.78
CA LYS A 102 0.50 1.49 6.95
C LYS A 102 1.10 1.14 8.30
N PHE A 103 0.62 0.04 8.88
CA PHE A 103 1.16 -0.50 10.12
C PHE A 103 2.01 -1.73 9.85
N TYR A 104 3.09 -1.86 10.61
CA TYR A 104 3.99 -3.00 10.53
C TYR A 104 4.10 -3.61 11.93
N PRO A 105 3.83 -4.92 12.09
CA PRO A 105 4.02 -5.54 13.39
C PRO A 105 5.50 -5.67 13.71
N SER A 106 5.87 -5.27 14.92
CA SER A 106 7.22 -5.49 15.41
C SER A 106 7.30 -6.89 15.97
N GLN A 107 8.34 -7.62 15.59
CA GLN A 107 8.56 -8.98 16.05
C GLN A 107 9.83 -9.12 16.88
N GLY A 108 10.46 -8.03 17.23
CA GLY A 108 11.69 -8.06 18.01
C GLY A 108 11.47 -7.86 19.49
N GLY A 109 12.20 -8.60 20.32
CA GLY A 109 12.27 -8.37 21.75
C GLY A 109 11.04 -8.76 22.53
N LYS A 110 10.88 -8.12 23.69
CA LYS A 110 9.85 -8.47 24.69
C LYS A 110 8.51 -7.79 24.44
N THR A 111 8.45 -6.83 23.51
CA THR A 111 7.24 -6.05 23.25
C THR A 111 6.75 -6.27 21.84
N ASN A 112 5.49 -6.68 21.72
CA ASN A 112 4.82 -6.78 20.42
C ASN A 112 4.02 -5.49 20.23
N TYR A 113 4.41 -4.68 19.25
CA TYR A 113 3.74 -3.42 18.96
C TYR A 113 3.70 -3.19 17.45
N TYR A 114 2.83 -2.27 17.04
CA TYR A 114 2.76 -1.85 15.65
C TYR A 114 3.57 -0.57 15.44
N SER A 115 4.33 -0.54 14.35
CA SER A 115 4.96 0.69 13.86
C SER A 115 4.12 1.30 12.76
N ARG A 116 3.90 2.60 12.81
CA ARG A 116 3.22 3.33 11.74
C ARG A 116 4.27 3.88 10.77
N LYS A 117 4.03 3.70 9.48
CA LYS A 117 4.84 4.36 8.45
C LYS A 117 3.92 5.09 7.49
N ILE A 118 4.34 6.28 7.10
CA ILE A 118 3.66 7.10 6.10
C ILE A 118 4.62 7.26 4.93
N ARG A 119 4.19 6.80 3.77
CA ARG A 119 4.97 6.86 2.54
C ARG A 119 4.35 7.91 1.63
N LYS A 120 5.18 8.78 1.07
CA LYS A 120 4.71 9.90 0.24
C LYS A 120 5.09 9.69 -1.20
N GLY A 121 4.15 9.97 -2.09
CA GLY A 121 4.37 9.87 -3.52
C GLY A 121 3.71 11.00 -4.28
N ASN A 122 4.15 11.20 -5.50
CA ASN A 122 3.58 12.19 -6.41
C ASN A 122 2.83 11.49 -7.52
N ILE A 123 1.60 11.97 -7.78
CA ILE A 123 0.77 11.46 -8.87
C ILE A 123 1.10 12.27 -10.11
N ILE A 124 1.63 11.61 -11.13
CA ILE A 124 2.02 12.25 -12.40
C ILE A 124 1.39 11.44 -13.53
N GLY A 125 0.27 11.92 -14.06
CA GLY A 125 -0.47 11.22 -15.10
C GLY A 125 -0.95 9.86 -14.63
N ASN A 126 -0.55 8.79 -15.30
CA ASN A 126 -0.90 7.42 -14.96
C ASN A 126 0.12 6.76 -14.03
N ARG A 127 1.02 7.53 -13.43
CA ARG A 127 2.07 7.01 -12.56
C ARG A 127 2.02 7.62 -11.18
N ILE A 128 2.49 6.86 -10.20
CA ILE A 128 2.76 7.35 -8.85
C ILE A 128 4.22 7.09 -8.57
N ILE A 129 4.95 8.15 -8.18
CA ILE A 129 6.38 8.04 -7.90
C ILE A 129 6.60 8.30 -6.43
N PHE A 130 7.04 7.26 -5.71
CA PHE A 130 7.37 7.35 -4.29
C PHE A 130 8.86 7.60 -4.11
N ASP A 131 9.18 8.52 -3.23
CA ASP A 131 10.55 8.76 -2.80
C ASP A 131 10.77 7.97 -1.51
N ASP A 132 11.50 6.88 -1.62
CA ASP A 132 11.76 6.00 -0.49
C ASP A 132 13.03 6.38 0.27
N GLY A 133 13.61 7.55 -0.03
CA GLY A 133 14.83 8.04 0.62
C GLY A 133 16.10 7.54 -0.05
N PHE A 134 17.23 8.18 0.24
CA PHE A 134 18.55 7.81 -0.31
C PHE A 134 18.57 7.70 -1.83
N SER A 135 17.84 8.57 -2.51
CA SER A 135 17.70 8.56 -3.99
C SER A 135 17.03 7.30 -4.53
N LEU A 136 16.35 6.54 -3.68
CA LEU A 136 15.57 5.37 -4.11
C LEU A 136 14.16 5.81 -4.48
N LEU A 137 13.79 5.60 -5.74
CA LEU A 137 12.46 5.90 -6.22
C LEU A 137 11.74 4.60 -6.54
N SER A 138 10.46 4.53 -6.21
CA SER A 138 9.60 3.43 -6.62
C SER A 138 8.50 3.99 -7.49
N ILE A 139 8.34 3.44 -8.67
CA ILE A 139 7.41 3.94 -9.68
C ILE A 139 6.32 2.91 -9.91
N TYR A 140 5.07 3.35 -9.81
CA TYR A 140 3.90 2.50 -10.07
C TYR A 140 3.14 3.08 -11.26
N GLU A 141 2.73 2.22 -12.18
CA GLU A 141 2.00 2.63 -13.38
C GLU A 141 0.61 2.03 -13.39
N LYS A 142 -0.37 2.85 -13.73
CA LYS A 142 -1.77 2.44 -13.80
C LYS A 142 -1.97 1.42 -14.93
N ARG A 143 -2.63 0.32 -14.61
CA ARG A 143 -2.98 -0.74 -15.56
C ARG A 143 -4.33 -1.34 -15.22
N TYR A 144 -5.04 -1.79 -16.23
CA TYR A 144 -6.32 -2.46 -16.04
C TYR A 144 -6.19 -3.97 -16.07
N GLU A 145 -5.01 -4.48 -16.44
CA GLU A 145 -4.68 -5.91 -16.45
C GLU A 145 -3.29 -6.11 -15.87
N LEU A 146 -3.05 -7.29 -15.30
CA LEU A 146 -1.79 -7.60 -14.63
C LEU A 146 -0.79 -8.32 -15.55
N LYS A 147 -0.99 -8.30 -16.82
CA LYS A 147 -0.07 -8.92 -17.79
C LYS A 147 1.04 -7.98 -18.18
#